data_bebd2b1a24b3d2012540ad1b5879eed4
#
_entry.id   bebd2b1a24b3d2012540ad1b5879eed4
#
_cell.length_a   1.000
_cell.length_b   1.000
_cell.length_c   1.000
_cell.angle_alpha   90.00
_cell.angle_beta   90.00
_cell.angle_gamma   90.00
#
_symmetry.space_group_name_H-M   'P 1'
#
loop_
_entity.id
_entity.type
_entity.pdbx_description
1 polymer ?
#
loop_
_entity_poly.entity_id
_entity_poly.type
_entity_poly.pdbx_seq_one_letter_code
_entity_poly.pdbx_strand_id
1 'polypeptide(L)'
;MIHAIWAMDANWLIGKDNILPWHIKEDLAYFKAMTEGKTVLMGDATYRSLKSYYKEKPLPYGKIYVANLNVVDYPDASCVNDVIHFVKTYKEELWVIGGKAIYELTLPYVNLLHITHVLGVYEGNVYFSRFNLNTYQLVEKKMIPGLIFATYKK
;
A
#
# COMPACT_ATOMS: atom_id res chain seq x y z
N MET A 1 13.84 -7.16 2.77
CA MET A 1 12.93 -7.32 1.62
C MET A 1 11.81 -6.30 1.69
N ILE A 2 11.54 -5.62 0.60
CA ILE A 2 10.53 -4.58 0.54
C ILE A 2 9.33 -5.07 -0.26
N HIS A 3 8.16 -5.03 0.37
CA HIS A 3 6.88 -5.37 -0.23
C HIS A 3 6.08 -4.10 -0.50
N ALA A 4 5.32 -4.07 -1.57
CA ALA A 4 4.27 -3.08 -1.76
C ALA A 4 2.94 -3.82 -1.92
N ILE A 5 1.88 -3.28 -1.37
CA ILE A 5 0.56 -3.90 -1.41
C ILE A 5 -0.50 -2.86 -1.74
N TRP A 6 -1.33 -3.15 -2.73
CA TRP A 6 -2.47 -2.31 -3.10
C TRP A 6 -3.52 -3.11 -3.87
N ALA A 7 -4.70 -2.52 -3.99
CA ALA A 7 -5.75 -3.01 -4.86
C ALA A 7 -6.01 -1.98 -5.96
N MET A 8 -6.34 -2.45 -7.16
CA MET A 8 -6.66 -1.58 -8.28
C MET A 8 -7.68 -2.24 -9.20
N ASP A 9 -8.52 -1.42 -9.86
CA ASP A 9 -9.47 -1.92 -10.84
C ASP A 9 -8.83 -2.12 -12.22
N ALA A 10 -9.64 -2.41 -13.25
CA ALA A 10 -9.17 -2.64 -14.60
C ALA A 10 -8.42 -1.45 -15.21
N ASN A 11 -8.69 -0.23 -14.73
CA ASN A 11 -8.03 1.00 -15.17
C ASN A 11 -6.91 1.47 -14.24
N TRP A 12 -6.52 0.64 -13.27
CA TRP A 12 -5.51 0.96 -12.27
C TRP A 12 -5.95 2.06 -11.29
N LEU A 13 -7.26 2.21 -11.10
CA LEU A 13 -7.81 3.10 -10.09
C LEU A 13 -7.49 2.57 -8.69
N ILE A 14 -7.01 3.44 -7.80
CA ILE A 14 -6.63 3.07 -6.43
C ILE A 14 -7.29 3.94 -5.36
N GLY A 15 -7.96 5.03 -5.75
CA GLY A 15 -8.57 5.92 -4.76
C GLY A 15 -9.63 6.85 -5.33
N LYS A 16 -10.51 7.29 -4.43
CA LYS A 16 -11.51 8.31 -4.70
C LYS A 16 -11.62 9.20 -3.47
N ASP A 17 -11.22 10.48 -3.60
CA ASP A 17 -11.29 11.47 -2.52
C ASP A 17 -10.70 10.95 -1.20
N ASN A 18 -9.50 10.34 -1.28
CA ASN A 18 -8.73 9.79 -0.15
C ASN A 18 -9.35 8.55 0.51
N ILE A 19 -10.31 7.90 -0.14
CA ILE A 19 -10.88 6.63 0.31
C ILE A 19 -10.82 5.61 -0.83
N LEU A 20 -11.09 4.33 -0.50
CA LEU A 20 -11.19 3.29 -1.53
C LEU A 20 -12.42 3.50 -2.40
N PRO A 21 -12.30 3.31 -3.74
CA PRO A 21 -13.43 3.47 -4.66
C PRO A 21 -14.51 2.40 -4.51
N TRP A 22 -14.19 1.30 -3.84
CA TRP A 22 -15.08 0.15 -3.61
C TRP A 22 -15.09 -0.21 -2.14
N HIS A 23 -16.11 -0.95 -1.75
CA HIS A 23 -16.20 -1.51 -0.41
C HIS A 23 -16.41 -3.02 -0.54
N ILE A 24 -15.31 -3.75 -0.64
CA ILE A 24 -15.31 -5.20 -0.83
C ILE A 24 -14.68 -5.84 0.39
N LYS A 25 -15.49 -6.57 1.15
CA LYS A 25 -15.08 -7.16 2.43
C LYS A 25 -13.86 -8.06 2.30
N GLU A 26 -13.81 -8.88 1.26
CA GLU A 26 -12.72 -9.84 1.03
C GLU A 26 -11.40 -9.12 0.74
N ASP A 27 -11.44 -7.99 0.04
CA ASP A 27 -10.27 -7.17 -0.23
C ASP A 27 -9.72 -6.55 1.07
N LEU A 28 -10.60 -5.98 1.88
CA LEU A 28 -10.21 -5.39 3.15
C LEU A 28 -9.63 -6.44 4.10
N ALA A 29 -10.23 -7.62 4.14
CA ALA A 29 -9.76 -8.73 4.98
C ALA A 29 -8.38 -9.23 4.52
N TYR A 30 -8.15 -9.33 3.21
CA TYR A 30 -6.86 -9.74 2.65
C TYR A 30 -5.77 -8.72 3.00
N PHE A 31 -6.03 -7.45 2.80
CA PHE A 31 -5.08 -6.38 3.13
C PHE A 31 -4.69 -6.44 4.60
N LYS A 32 -5.69 -6.56 5.48
CA LYS A 32 -5.45 -6.64 6.92
C LYS A 32 -4.62 -7.87 7.28
N ALA A 33 -4.97 -9.03 6.74
CA ALA A 33 -4.24 -10.27 7.02
C ALA A 33 -2.77 -10.20 6.57
N MET A 34 -2.50 -9.56 5.43
CA MET A 34 -1.14 -9.44 4.90
C MET A 34 -0.28 -8.43 5.66
N THR A 35 -0.88 -7.41 6.25
CA THR A 35 -0.14 -6.29 6.86
C THR A 35 -0.18 -6.28 8.39
N GLU A 36 -1.07 -7.05 9.00
CA GLU A 36 -1.22 -7.09 10.47
C GLU A 36 0.09 -7.47 11.16
N GLY A 37 0.51 -6.67 12.12
CA GLY A 37 1.74 -6.89 12.87
C GLY A 37 3.01 -6.60 12.11
N LYS A 38 2.93 -6.18 10.85
CA LYS A 38 4.10 -5.90 10.01
C LYS A 38 4.63 -4.49 10.23
N THR A 39 5.89 -4.28 9.86
CA THR A 39 6.47 -2.94 9.75
C THR A 39 5.99 -2.31 8.46
N VAL A 40 5.37 -1.14 8.55
CA VAL A 40 4.76 -0.47 7.40
C VAL A 40 5.34 0.93 7.17
N LEU A 41 5.36 1.31 5.90
CA LEU A 41 5.66 2.68 5.45
C LEU A 41 4.43 3.21 4.71
N MET A 42 4.00 4.39 5.10
CA MET A 42 2.86 5.07 4.48
C MET A 42 3.11 6.56 4.38
N GLY A 43 2.37 7.24 3.52
CA GLY A 43 2.36 8.70 3.48
C GLY A 43 1.47 9.28 4.56
N ASP A 44 1.64 10.59 4.81
CA ASP A 44 0.86 11.31 5.83
C ASP A 44 -0.66 11.24 5.56
N ALA A 45 -1.09 11.38 4.32
CA ALA A 45 -2.52 11.31 3.97
C ALA A 45 -3.10 9.94 4.29
N THR A 46 -2.38 8.86 3.99
CA THR A 46 -2.79 7.49 4.33
C THR A 46 -2.86 7.31 5.85
N TYR A 47 -1.87 7.83 6.57
CA TYR A 47 -1.85 7.77 8.03
C TYR A 47 -3.09 8.46 8.63
N ARG A 48 -3.41 9.67 8.17
CA ARG A 48 -4.59 10.41 8.65
C ARG A 48 -5.89 9.70 8.33
N SER A 49 -5.99 9.10 7.15
CA SER A 49 -7.14 8.31 6.73
C SER A 49 -7.35 7.09 7.63
N LEU A 50 -6.28 6.36 7.91
CA LEU A 50 -6.32 5.19 8.80
C LEU A 50 -6.67 5.58 10.24
N LYS A 51 -6.09 6.66 10.76
CA LYS A 51 -6.42 7.14 12.11
C LYS A 51 -7.90 7.53 12.21
N SER A 52 -8.45 8.15 11.18
CA SER A 52 -9.88 8.48 11.11
C SER A 52 -10.75 7.22 11.11
N TYR A 53 -10.34 6.20 10.36
CA TYR A 53 -11.07 4.92 10.28
C TYR A 53 -11.03 4.16 11.61
N TYR A 54 -9.85 4.03 12.21
CA TYR A 54 -9.67 3.29 13.46
C TYR A 54 -10.06 4.11 14.70
N LYS A 55 -10.21 5.43 14.55
CA LYS A 55 -10.58 6.33 15.64
C LYS A 55 -9.60 6.21 16.81
N GLU A 56 -10.07 5.79 17.99
CA GLU A 56 -9.24 5.66 19.17
C GLU A 56 -8.53 4.29 19.29
N LYS A 57 -8.86 3.37 18.38
CA LYS A 57 -8.21 2.06 18.39
C LYS A 57 -6.80 2.18 17.78
N PRO A 58 -5.82 1.44 18.32
CA PRO A 58 -4.49 1.42 17.72
C PRO A 58 -4.53 0.82 16.32
N LEU A 59 -3.63 1.30 15.46
CA LEU A 59 -3.47 0.73 14.13
C LEU A 59 -2.92 -0.70 14.26
N PRO A 60 -3.35 -1.64 13.38
CA PRO A 60 -3.04 -3.06 13.54
C PRO A 60 -1.63 -3.45 13.08
N TYR A 61 -0.71 -2.52 13.01
CA TYR A 61 0.65 -2.75 12.54
C TYR A 61 1.62 -2.89 13.70
N GLY A 62 2.79 -3.46 13.40
CA GLY A 62 3.89 -3.48 14.35
C GLY A 62 4.54 -2.10 14.42
N LYS A 63 5.57 -1.88 13.63
CA LYS A 63 6.26 -0.59 13.56
C LYS A 63 5.71 0.24 12.40
N ILE A 64 5.46 1.53 12.65
CA ILE A 64 4.86 2.42 11.66
C ILE A 64 5.83 3.54 11.31
N TYR A 65 6.10 3.69 10.02
CA TYR A 65 6.86 4.82 9.46
C TYR A 65 5.93 5.65 8.59
N VAL A 66 5.91 6.96 8.82
CA VAL A 66 5.09 7.90 8.05
C VAL A 66 5.98 8.87 7.31
N ALA A 67 5.86 8.90 5.98
CA ALA A 67 6.60 9.81 5.13
C ALA A 67 5.97 11.20 5.17
N ASN A 68 6.81 12.19 5.47
CA ASN A 68 6.42 13.59 5.45
C ASN A 68 7.69 14.44 5.22
N LEU A 69 7.61 15.37 4.29
CA LEU A 69 8.74 16.28 4.02
C LEU A 69 9.05 17.19 5.21
N ASN A 70 8.06 17.47 6.04
CA ASN A 70 8.22 18.22 7.28
C ASN A 70 8.52 17.27 8.44
N VAL A 71 9.21 17.77 9.45
CA VAL A 71 9.42 17.01 10.68
C VAL A 71 8.14 17.08 11.51
N VAL A 72 7.53 15.92 11.72
CA VAL A 72 6.28 15.78 12.47
C VAL A 72 6.48 14.74 13.57
N ASP A 73 6.00 15.07 14.76
CA ASP A 73 6.03 14.14 15.91
C ASP A 73 4.71 13.36 15.97
N TYR A 74 4.71 12.19 15.34
CA TYR A 74 3.54 11.31 15.38
C TYR A 74 3.51 10.55 16.71
N PRO A 75 2.32 10.41 17.34
CA PRO A 75 2.23 9.75 18.66
C PRO A 75 2.54 8.25 18.63
N ASP A 76 2.33 7.60 17.50
CA ASP A 76 2.46 6.14 17.35
C ASP A 76 3.29 5.72 16.14
N ALA A 77 4.07 6.63 15.58
CA ALA A 77 4.84 6.36 14.37
C ALA A 77 6.12 7.19 14.34
N SER A 78 7.07 6.77 13.51
CA SER A 78 8.29 7.52 13.23
C SER A 78 8.15 8.27 11.91
N CYS A 79 8.60 9.51 11.88
CA CYS A 79 8.57 10.35 10.68
C CYS A 79 9.78 10.05 9.78
N VAL A 80 9.51 9.90 8.49
CA VAL A 80 10.54 9.68 7.47
C VAL A 80 10.51 10.87 6.50
N ASN A 81 11.57 11.65 6.46
CA ASN A 81 11.66 12.83 5.60
C ASN A 81 12.22 12.52 4.21
N ASP A 82 13.10 11.52 4.11
CA ASP A 82 13.71 11.07 2.84
C ASP A 82 13.35 9.61 2.58
N VAL A 83 12.28 9.40 1.82
CA VAL A 83 11.73 8.07 1.56
C VAL A 83 12.71 7.20 0.77
N ILE A 84 13.34 7.76 -0.25
CA ILE A 84 14.25 6.99 -1.10
C ILE A 84 15.45 6.49 -0.29
N HIS A 85 16.08 7.37 0.48
CA HIS A 85 17.19 6.97 1.35
C HIS A 85 16.74 5.91 2.36
N PHE A 86 15.57 6.10 2.96
CA PHE A 86 15.01 5.18 3.93
C PHE A 86 14.85 3.77 3.36
N VAL A 87 14.20 3.62 2.20
CA VAL A 87 13.97 2.29 1.62
C VAL A 87 15.25 1.65 1.10
N LYS A 88 16.20 2.45 0.60
CA LYS A 88 17.49 1.93 0.14
C LYS A 88 18.34 1.38 1.27
N THR A 89 18.20 1.90 2.47
CA THR A 89 19.04 1.55 3.62
C THR A 89 18.33 0.68 4.65
N TYR A 90 17.01 0.46 4.52
CA TYR A 90 16.28 -0.37 5.46
C TYR A 90 16.65 -1.84 5.29
N LYS A 91 17.08 -2.49 6.39
CA LYS A 91 17.65 -3.84 6.33
C LYS A 91 16.65 -4.95 6.59
N GLU A 92 15.51 -4.64 7.20
CA GLU A 92 14.51 -5.63 7.59
C GLU A 92 13.34 -5.67 6.62
N GLU A 93 12.32 -6.47 6.91
CA GLU A 93 11.12 -6.54 6.10
C GLU A 93 10.30 -5.26 6.26
N LEU A 94 9.86 -4.70 5.14
CA LEU A 94 9.08 -3.46 5.11
C LEU A 94 7.93 -3.60 4.13
N TRP A 95 6.74 -3.13 4.52
CA TRP A 95 5.54 -3.13 3.70
C TRP A 95 5.12 -1.70 3.37
N VAL A 96 5.14 -1.35 2.10
CA VAL A 96 4.70 -0.04 1.60
C VAL A 96 3.19 -0.13 1.33
N ILE A 97 2.40 0.69 2.04
CA ILE A 97 0.94 0.59 2.00
C ILE A 97 0.23 1.84 1.45
N GLY A 98 0.95 2.75 0.87
CA GLY A 98 0.36 3.87 0.14
C GLY A 98 0.75 5.24 0.65
N GLY A 99 0.28 6.25 0.03
CA GLY A 99 -0.54 6.26 -1.21
C GLY A 99 0.28 6.37 -2.48
N LYS A 100 -0.35 6.96 -3.50
CA LYS A 100 0.22 7.05 -4.85
C LYS A 100 1.65 7.57 -4.87
N ALA A 101 1.92 8.71 -4.24
CA ALA A 101 3.25 9.30 -4.24
C ALA A 101 4.30 8.38 -3.61
N ILE A 102 3.93 7.69 -2.54
CA ILE A 102 4.85 6.77 -1.85
C ILE A 102 5.10 5.52 -2.69
N TYR A 103 4.09 4.99 -3.37
CA TYR A 103 4.29 3.89 -4.32
C TYR A 103 5.22 4.31 -5.45
N GLU A 104 5.03 5.49 -6.04
CA GLU A 104 5.89 5.99 -7.13
C GLU A 104 7.34 6.11 -6.69
N LEU A 105 7.59 6.68 -5.51
CA LEU A 105 8.95 6.86 -4.99
C LEU A 105 9.64 5.54 -4.67
N THR A 106 8.89 4.55 -4.20
CA THR A 106 9.47 3.29 -3.68
C THR A 106 9.52 2.17 -4.70
N LEU A 107 8.71 2.22 -5.75
CA LEU A 107 8.55 1.13 -6.71
C LEU A 107 9.88 0.58 -7.26
N PRO A 108 10.89 1.42 -7.62
CA PRO A 108 12.17 0.89 -8.11
C PRO A 108 12.92 0.00 -7.10
N TYR A 109 12.60 0.12 -5.82
CA TYR A 109 13.30 -0.57 -4.73
C TYR A 109 12.48 -1.72 -4.12
N VAL A 110 11.25 -1.90 -4.58
CA VAL A 110 10.36 -2.95 -4.07
C VAL A 110 10.69 -4.29 -4.71
N ASN A 111 10.74 -5.33 -3.89
CA ASN A 111 11.08 -6.69 -4.32
C ASN A 111 9.85 -7.49 -4.72
N LEU A 112 8.75 -7.34 -3.98
CA LEU A 112 7.50 -8.06 -4.19
C LEU A 112 6.32 -7.10 -4.25
N LEU A 113 5.50 -7.26 -5.28
CA LEU A 113 4.24 -6.53 -5.45
C LEU A 113 3.08 -7.47 -5.13
N HIS A 114 2.26 -7.06 -4.17
CA HIS A 114 1.02 -7.77 -3.83
C HIS A 114 -0.14 -6.95 -4.36
N ILE A 115 -0.69 -7.35 -5.50
CA ILE A 115 -1.73 -6.59 -6.19
C ILE A 115 -3.03 -7.36 -6.14
N THR A 116 -4.07 -6.74 -5.57
CA THR A 116 -5.43 -7.24 -5.71
C THR A 116 -6.04 -6.59 -6.94
N HIS A 117 -6.33 -7.41 -7.95
CA HIS A 117 -7.04 -6.96 -9.14
C HIS A 117 -8.54 -7.03 -8.86
N VAL A 118 -9.17 -5.86 -8.77
CA VAL A 118 -10.63 -5.75 -8.62
C VAL A 118 -11.22 -5.76 -10.01
N LEU A 119 -12.01 -6.79 -10.32
CA LEU A 119 -12.59 -6.93 -11.66
C LEU A 119 -13.67 -5.88 -11.88
N GLY A 120 -13.63 -5.23 -13.03
CA GLY A 120 -14.57 -4.17 -13.39
C GLY A 120 -13.93 -2.78 -13.40
N VAL A 121 -14.76 -1.78 -13.57
CA VAL A 121 -14.38 -0.38 -13.65
C VAL A 121 -15.17 0.42 -12.63
N TYR A 122 -14.49 1.17 -11.80
CA TYR A 122 -15.09 1.98 -10.74
C TYR A 122 -14.79 3.46 -10.98
N GLU A 123 -15.54 4.32 -10.33
CA GLU A 123 -15.32 5.76 -10.39
C GLU A 123 -14.36 6.21 -9.32
N GLY A 124 -13.45 7.11 -9.68
CA GLY A 124 -12.50 7.69 -8.75
C GLY A 124 -11.56 8.65 -9.45
N ASN A 125 -10.58 9.16 -8.70
CA ASN A 125 -9.70 10.22 -9.18
C ASN A 125 -8.22 9.96 -8.94
N VAL A 126 -7.85 8.85 -8.28
CA VAL A 126 -6.46 8.51 -8.03
C VAL A 126 -6.13 7.20 -8.73
N TYR A 127 -5.22 7.25 -9.67
CA TYR A 127 -4.78 6.10 -10.46
C TYR A 127 -3.33 5.79 -10.17
N PHE A 128 -3.01 4.50 -10.12
CA PHE A 128 -1.62 4.06 -10.02
C PHE A 128 -0.88 4.43 -11.32
N SER A 129 0.32 4.96 -11.20
CA SER A 129 1.12 5.32 -12.36
C SER A 129 1.48 4.07 -13.17
N ARG A 130 1.25 4.13 -14.49
CA ARG A 130 1.49 2.98 -15.35
C ARG A 130 2.95 2.57 -15.32
N PHE A 131 3.18 1.28 -15.21
CA PHE A 131 4.48 0.66 -15.33
C PHE A 131 4.30 -0.68 -16.04
N ASN A 132 5.39 -1.26 -16.54
CA ASN A 132 5.30 -2.52 -17.27
C ASN A 132 5.27 -3.71 -16.30
N LEU A 133 4.08 -4.12 -15.93
CA LEU A 133 3.88 -5.27 -15.03
C LEU A 133 4.43 -6.57 -15.64
N ASN A 134 4.51 -6.67 -16.97
CA ASN A 134 5.04 -7.85 -17.65
C ASN A 134 6.53 -8.07 -17.43
N THR A 135 7.25 -7.08 -16.88
CA THR A 135 8.66 -7.24 -16.51
C THR A 135 8.81 -7.96 -15.15
N TYR A 136 7.70 -8.18 -14.45
CA TYR A 136 7.67 -8.88 -13.18
C TYR A 136 7.21 -10.31 -13.40
N GLN A 137 7.69 -11.23 -12.55
CA GLN A 137 7.29 -12.63 -12.59
C GLN A 137 6.11 -12.85 -11.63
N LEU A 138 5.01 -13.41 -12.15
CA LEU A 138 3.89 -13.84 -11.31
C LEU A 138 4.32 -15.07 -10.51
N VAL A 139 4.32 -14.98 -9.19
CA VAL A 139 4.76 -16.08 -8.30
C VAL A 139 3.61 -16.72 -7.55
N GLU A 140 2.50 -16.01 -7.37
CA GLU A 140 1.33 -16.55 -6.68
C GLU A 140 0.07 -15.86 -7.19
N LYS A 141 -1.02 -16.63 -7.30
CA LYS A 141 -2.31 -16.11 -7.73
C LYS A 141 -3.43 -16.89 -7.05
N LYS A 142 -4.39 -16.16 -6.48
CA LYS A 142 -5.61 -16.73 -5.91
C LYS A 142 -6.80 -15.97 -6.44
N MET A 143 -7.78 -16.67 -6.98
CA MET A 143 -9.00 -16.06 -7.52
C MET A 143 -10.20 -16.39 -6.65
N ILE A 144 -11.01 -15.37 -6.41
CA ILE A 144 -12.35 -15.50 -5.83
C ILE A 144 -13.29 -14.65 -6.71
N PRO A 145 -14.62 -14.79 -6.56
CA PRO A 145 -15.53 -13.97 -7.38
C PRO A 145 -15.24 -12.47 -7.27
N GLY A 146 -14.93 -11.85 -8.40
CA GLY A 146 -14.67 -10.42 -8.51
C GLY A 146 -13.28 -9.95 -8.13
N LEU A 147 -12.41 -10.83 -7.62
CA LEU A 147 -11.06 -10.46 -7.17
C LEU A 147 -10.00 -11.46 -7.62
N ILE A 148 -8.81 -10.94 -7.92
CA ILE A 148 -7.61 -11.76 -8.11
C ILE A 148 -6.53 -11.22 -7.19
N PHE A 149 -6.10 -12.03 -6.23
CA PHE A 149 -4.96 -11.70 -5.37
C PHE A 149 -3.70 -12.26 -6.02
N ALA A 150 -2.79 -11.40 -6.44
CA ALA A 150 -1.60 -11.81 -7.18
C ALA A 150 -0.34 -11.24 -6.54
N THR A 151 0.73 -12.03 -6.54
CA THR A 151 2.04 -11.61 -6.06
C THR A 151 3.04 -11.68 -7.21
N TYR A 152 3.75 -10.61 -7.42
CA TYR A 152 4.73 -10.47 -8.49
C TYR A 152 6.12 -10.22 -7.91
N LYS A 153 7.12 -10.86 -8.49
CA LYS A 153 8.51 -10.70 -8.11
C LYS A 153 9.26 -9.91 -9.18
N LYS A 154 10.05 -8.96 -8.74
CA LYS A 154 10.90 -8.19 -9.63
C LYS A 154 12.01 -9.02 -10.28
#